data_f8abcc0bd79555db7fc934ca48bb3bd1
#
_entry.id   f8abcc0bd79555db7fc934ca48bb3bd1
#
_cell.length_a   1.000
_cell.length_b   1.000
_cell.length_c   1.000
_cell.angle_alpha   90.00
_cell.angle_beta   90.00
_cell.angle_gamma   90.00
#
_symmetry.space_group_name_H-M   'P 1'
#
loop_
_entity.id
_entity.type
_entity.pdbx_description
1 polymer ?
#
loop_
_entity_poly.entity_id
_entity_poly.type
_entity_poly.pdbx_seq_one_letter_code
_entity_poly.pdbx_strand_id
1 'polypeptide(L)'
;MKLQAIAILTFLIFENVMAQETTTTKYINSTDMEALKLTQEWDKTFPQSDKVEHTKITFHNRYGITLAADLYKPKNTQGRLAAIAVSGPYGAVKEQVSGRYAQTLAERGFLTIAFDPSYYGESGGTPRYLTSPEISTEDFSAAVDYLTSRADVDPERIGILGICGWGGFALNAAANDPRIKATVTSTMYDMSRVN
;
A
#
# COMPACT_ATOMS: atom_id res chain seq x y z
N MET A 1 -23.05 60.29 6.49
CA MET A 1 -21.71 59.82 6.11
C MET A 1 -21.20 58.59 6.88
N LYS A 2 -21.55 58.37 8.15
CA LYS A 2 -21.05 57.20 8.91
C LYS A 2 -21.67 55.83 8.56
N LEU A 3 -22.94 55.82 8.11
CA LEU A 3 -23.61 54.53 7.74
C LEU A 3 -23.14 53.96 6.40
N GLN A 4 -22.77 54.77 5.41
CA GLN A 4 -22.27 54.32 4.13
C GLN A 4 -20.87 53.66 4.20
N ALA A 5 -20.01 54.14 5.12
CA ALA A 5 -18.68 53.60 5.34
C ALA A 5 -18.74 52.20 5.98
N ILE A 6 -19.71 51.92 6.86
CA ILE A 6 -19.87 50.60 7.49
C ILE A 6 -20.36 49.57 6.50
N ALA A 7 -21.28 49.91 5.58
CA ALA A 7 -21.81 49.02 4.54
C ALA A 7 -20.73 48.59 3.52
N ILE A 8 -19.84 49.54 3.16
CA ILE A 8 -18.70 49.24 2.24
C ILE A 8 -17.67 48.31 2.90
N LEU A 9 -17.39 48.55 4.18
CA LEU A 9 -16.40 47.74 4.94
C LEU A 9 -16.91 46.30 5.14
N THR A 10 -18.21 46.09 5.42
CA THR A 10 -18.81 44.75 5.54
C THR A 10 -18.86 44.02 4.20
N PHE A 11 -19.09 44.72 3.09
CA PHE A 11 -19.09 44.10 1.77
C PHE A 11 -17.68 43.61 1.34
N LEU A 12 -16.65 44.43 1.58
CA LEU A 12 -15.26 44.07 1.31
C LEU A 12 -14.75 42.91 2.18
N ILE A 13 -15.22 42.80 3.42
CA ILE A 13 -14.89 41.65 4.29
C ILE A 13 -15.57 40.38 3.79
N PHE A 14 -16.84 40.49 3.29
CA PHE A 14 -17.58 39.34 2.76
C PHE A 14 -16.96 38.81 1.46
N GLU A 15 -16.53 39.68 0.54
CA GLU A 15 -15.80 39.28 -0.67
C GLU A 15 -14.46 38.60 -0.39
N ASN A 16 -13.71 39.09 0.60
CA ASN A 16 -12.44 38.44 1.01
C ASN A 16 -12.64 37.09 1.69
N VAL A 17 -13.72 36.90 2.45
CA VAL A 17 -14.04 35.60 3.06
C VAL A 17 -14.48 34.59 1.99
N MET A 18 -15.29 35.03 1.00
CA MET A 18 -15.72 34.16 -0.11
C MET A 18 -14.58 33.86 -1.09
N ALA A 19 -13.57 34.71 -1.22
CA ALA A 19 -12.39 34.45 -2.04
C ALA A 19 -11.41 33.46 -1.40
N GLN A 20 -11.46 33.24 -0.08
CA GLN A 20 -10.63 32.24 0.62
C GLN A 20 -11.24 30.83 0.65
N GLU A 21 -12.53 30.65 0.33
CA GLU A 21 -13.19 29.33 0.32
C GLU A 21 -13.10 28.56 -1.00
N THR A 22 -12.49 29.09 -2.04
CA THR A 22 -12.14 28.31 -3.22
C THR A 22 -10.74 27.69 -3.10
N THR A 23 -10.45 27.03 -1.96
CA THR A 23 -9.48 25.95 -2.00
C THR A 23 -10.13 24.81 -2.76
N THR A 24 -9.96 24.83 -4.08
CA THR A 24 -10.37 23.76 -4.97
C THR A 24 -9.75 22.47 -4.41
N THR A 25 -10.58 21.63 -3.79
CA THR A 25 -10.21 20.25 -3.54
C THR A 25 -9.92 19.66 -4.91
N LYS A 26 -8.64 19.60 -5.28
CA LYS A 26 -8.21 19.04 -6.54
C LYS A 26 -8.51 17.54 -6.43
N TYR A 27 -9.65 17.12 -6.96
CA TYR A 27 -9.92 15.70 -7.16
C TYR A 27 -8.78 15.19 -8.03
N ILE A 28 -7.99 14.25 -7.48
CA ILE A 28 -6.95 13.58 -8.24
C ILE A 28 -7.68 12.77 -9.30
N ASN A 29 -7.67 13.27 -10.54
CA ASN A 29 -8.16 12.50 -11.67
C ASN A 29 -7.27 11.26 -11.81
N SER A 30 -7.84 10.14 -12.23
CA SER A 30 -7.13 8.88 -12.46
C SER A 30 -5.95 9.02 -13.45
N THR A 31 -5.87 10.12 -14.18
CA THR A 31 -4.76 10.49 -15.08
C THR A 31 -3.57 11.15 -14.39
N ASP A 32 -3.70 11.58 -13.12
CA ASP A 32 -2.64 12.24 -12.37
C ASP A 32 -1.84 11.29 -11.46
N MET A 33 -2.05 9.96 -11.61
CA MET A 33 -1.34 8.98 -10.81
C MET A 33 0.13 8.89 -11.24
N GLU A 34 1.01 8.89 -10.24
CA GLU A 34 2.46 8.85 -10.45
C GLU A 34 2.87 7.58 -11.19
N ALA A 35 3.46 7.74 -12.38
CA ALA A 35 4.02 6.63 -13.15
C ALA A 35 5.36 6.22 -12.52
N LEU A 36 5.40 5.06 -11.89
CA LEU A 36 6.61 4.53 -11.25
C LEU A 36 7.58 3.97 -12.28
N LYS A 37 8.89 4.19 -12.04
CA LYS A 37 9.98 3.56 -12.79
C LYS A 37 10.41 2.31 -12.05
N LEU A 38 9.93 1.15 -12.50
CA LEU A 38 10.27 -0.13 -11.89
C LEU A 38 11.52 -0.73 -12.52
N THR A 39 12.44 -1.22 -11.69
CA THR A 39 13.61 -1.98 -12.11
C THR A 39 13.18 -3.30 -12.74
N GLN A 40 13.63 -3.61 -13.97
CA GLN A 40 13.22 -4.83 -14.68
C GLN A 40 14.17 -6.02 -14.43
N GLU A 41 15.37 -5.74 -13.97
CA GLU A 41 16.36 -6.77 -13.63
C GLU A 41 16.06 -7.42 -12.28
N TRP A 42 16.65 -8.61 -12.05
CA TRP A 42 16.56 -9.25 -10.74
C TRP A 42 17.48 -8.55 -9.74
N ASP A 43 16.90 -7.70 -8.91
CA ASP A 43 17.58 -6.82 -7.95
C ASP A 43 17.44 -7.29 -6.48
N LYS A 44 16.98 -8.54 -6.28
CA LYS A 44 16.70 -9.08 -4.95
C LYS A 44 17.96 -9.59 -4.24
N THR A 45 17.94 -9.53 -2.91
CA THR A 45 19.04 -10.03 -2.05
C THR A 45 19.07 -11.55 -1.91
N PHE A 46 18.23 -12.26 -2.67
CA PHE A 46 18.09 -13.71 -2.68
C PHE A 46 18.00 -14.24 -4.11
N PRO A 47 18.38 -15.51 -4.38
CA PRO A 47 18.32 -16.06 -5.72
C PRO A 47 16.87 -16.24 -6.20
N GLN A 48 16.68 -16.09 -7.50
CA GLN A 48 15.39 -16.36 -8.14
C GLN A 48 15.10 -17.86 -8.11
N SER A 49 13.85 -18.21 -7.77
CA SER A 49 13.39 -19.59 -7.77
C SER A 49 12.98 -20.04 -9.17
N ASP A 50 13.36 -21.24 -9.57
CA ASP A 50 12.94 -21.89 -10.79
C ASP A 50 11.49 -22.43 -10.72
N LYS A 51 10.91 -22.54 -9.52
CA LYS A 51 9.54 -23.03 -9.24
C LYS A 51 8.47 -21.95 -9.33
N VAL A 52 8.86 -20.70 -9.44
CA VAL A 52 7.98 -19.54 -9.30
C VAL A 52 8.12 -18.60 -10.51
N GLU A 53 7.00 -18.10 -11.00
CA GLU A 53 6.95 -16.97 -11.92
C GLU A 53 6.99 -15.67 -11.10
N HIS A 54 7.78 -14.71 -11.55
CA HIS A 54 7.92 -13.39 -10.93
C HIS A 54 7.52 -12.29 -11.91
N THR A 55 6.77 -11.30 -11.43
CA THR A 55 6.38 -10.12 -12.21
C THR A 55 6.27 -8.92 -11.28
N LYS A 56 6.83 -7.78 -11.69
CA LYS A 56 6.56 -6.52 -10.99
C LYS A 56 5.19 -5.98 -11.37
N ILE A 57 4.48 -5.49 -10.37
CA ILE A 57 3.13 -4.95 -10.50
C ILE A 57 3.01 -3.64 -9.74
N THR A 58 1.96 -2.88 -10.05
CA THR A 58 1.55 -1.71 -9.28
C THR A 58 0.07 -1.76 -8.96
N PHE A 59 -0.30 -1.16 -7.84
CA PHE A 59 -1.69 -0.91 -7.45
C PHE A 59 -1.77 0.39 -6.64
N HIS A 60 -2.96 0.86 -6.31
CA HIS A 60 -3.14 2.14 -5.63
C HIS A 60 -3.85 1.94 -4.30
N ASN A 61 -3.44 2.71 -3.31
CA ASN A 61 -4.21 2.83 -2.08
C ASN A 61 -5.29 3.93 -2.21
N ARG A 62 -6.19 4.03 -1.22
CA ARG A 62 -7.27 5.03 -1.22
C ARG A 62 -6.80 6.48 -1.18
N TYR A 63 -5.55 6.73 -0.81
CA TYR A 63 -4.93 8.06 -0.80
C TYR A 63 -4.33 8.44 -2.16
N GLY A 64 -4.49 7.59 -3.18
CA GLY A 64 -3.96 7.80 -4.53
C GLY A 64 -2.45 7.56 -4.66
N ILE A 65 -1.82 6.96 -3.65
CA ILE A 65 -0.41 6.60 -3.72
C ILE A 65 -0.27 5.29 -4.51
N THR A 66 0.59 5.31 -5.53
CA THR A 66 0.93 4.11 -6.31
C THR A 66 1.92 3.26 -5.53
N LEU A 67 1.58 2.00 -5.28
CA LEU A 67 2.42 1.02 -4.62
C LEU A 67 3.08 0.10 -5.65
N ALA A 68 4.37 -0.16 -5.47
CA ALA A 68 5.15 -1.13 -6.24
C ALA A 68 5.23 -2.45 -5.50
N ALA A 69 5.04 -3.55 -6.20
CA ALA A 69 5.13 -4.88 -5.63
C ALA A 69 5.76 -5.89 -6.59
N ASP A 70 6.33 -6.93 -6.00
CA ASP A 70 6.74 -8.15 -6.67
C ASP A 70 5.67 -9.22 -6.47
N LEU A 71 5.10 -9.70 -7.56
CA LEU A 71 4.16 -10.81 -7.58
C LEU A 71 4.93 -12.11 -7.85
N TYR A 72 4.69 -13.12 -7.03
CA TYR A 72 5.24 -14.46 -7.16
C TYR A 72 4.10 -15.46 -7.30
N LYS A 73 4.09 -16.18 -8.41
CA LYS A 73 3.07 -17.21 -8.71
C LYS A 73 3.74 -18.56 -8.86
N PRO A 74 3.25 -19.63 -8.19
CA PRO A 74 3.77 -20.95 -8.39
C PRO A 74 3.56 -21.38 -9.85
N LYS A 75 4.57 -22.01 -10.45
CA LYS A 75 4.45 -22.62 -11.78
C LYS A 75 3.57 -23.87 -11.71
N ASN A 76 2.95 -24.22 -12.83
CA ASN A 76 2.16 -25.44 -13.00
C ASN A 76 0.98 -25.61 -12.02
N THR A 77 0.36 -24.51 -11.60
CA THR A 77 -0.84 -24.51 -10.78
C THR A 77 -2.11 -24.44 -11.62
N GLN A 78 -3.20 -25.03 -11.13
CA GLN A 78 -4.53 -24.99 -11.74
C GLN A 78 -5.53 -24.39 -10.75
N GLY A 79 -6.54 -23.72 -11.29
CA GLY A 79 -7.61 -23.12 -10.50
C GLY A 79 -7.19 -21.86 -9.75
N ARG A 80 -8.04 -21.44 -8.82
CA ARG A 80 -7.81 -20.26 -7.98
C ARG A 80 -6.92 -20.61 -6.78
N LEU A 81 -5.95 -19.77 -6.52
CA LEU A 81 -4.98 -19.95 -5.45
C LEU A 81 -5.37 -19.15 -4.20
N ALA A 82 -5.01 -19.66 -3.04
CA ALA A 82 -4.92 -18.83 -1.84
C ALA A 82 -3.81 -17.80 -2.04
N ALA A 83 -4.01 -16.58 -1.54
CA ALA A 83 -3.06 -15.50 -1.76
C ALA A 83 -2.60 -14.85 -0.46
N ILE A 84 -1.37 -14.32 -0.46
CA ILE A 84 -0.77 -13.66 0.71
C ILE A 84 -0.07 -12.36 0.29
N ALA A 85 -0.43 -11.24 0.93
CA ALA A 85 0.32 -10.00 0.81
C ALA A 85 1.35 -9.90 1.96
N VAL A 86 2.59 -9.54 1.61
CA VAL A 86 3.74 -9.49 2.54
C VAL A 86 4.36 -8.10 2.51
N SER A 87 4.64 -7.53 3.68
CA SER A 87 5.39 -6.27 3.79
C SER A 87 6.19 -6.15 5.09
N GLY A 88 7.17 -5.21 5.10
CA GLY A 88 8.12 -4.98 6.18
C GLY A 88 9.44 -5.72 5.98
N PRO A 89 10.41 -5.57 6.87
CA PRO A 89 10.42 -4.81 8.12
C PRO A 89 10.52 -3.28 7.91
N TYR A 90 10.53 -2.52 9.00
CA TYR A 90 10.65 -1.06 8.98
C TYR A 90 11.93 -0.61 8.25
N GLY A 91 11.77 0.30 7.28
CA GLY A 91 12.89 0.82 6.49
C GLY A 91 13.45 -0.13 5.42
N ALA A 92 12.93 -1.36 5.33
CA ALA A 92 13.32 -2.29 4.26
C ALA A 92 12.41 -2.16 3.03
N VAL A 93 12.84 -2.80 1.95
CA VAL A 93 12.16 -2.82 0.66
C VAL A 93 11.81 -4.25 0.23
N LYS A 94 10.88 -4.39 -0.71
CA LYS A 94 10.36 -5.68 -1.20
C LYS A 94 11.44 -6.60 -1.78
N GLU A 95 12.57 -6.06 -2.22
CA GLU A 95 13.74 -6.80 -2.74
C GLU A 95 14.49 -7.58 -1.66
N GLN A 96 14.13 -7.40 -0.39
CA GLN A 96 14.80 -7.99 0.77
C GLN A 96 13.92 -9.06 1.44
N VAL A 97 13.68 -8.93 2.75
CA VAL A 97 13.04 -9.95 3.59
C VAL A 97 11.62 -10.27 3.12
N SER A 98 10.80 -9.25 2.84
CA SER A 98 9.42 -9.47 2.42
C SER A 98 9.33 -10.26 1.10
N GLY A 99 10.17 -9.94 0.12
CA GLY A 99 10.26 -10.70 -1.12
C GLY A 99 10.75 -12.13 -0.91
N ARG A 100 11.72 -12.34 -0.01
CA ARG A 100 12.19 -13.69 0.35
C ARG A 100 11.06 -14.53 0.94
N TYR A 101 10.28 -13.97 1.87
CA TYR A 101 9.10 -14.65 2.42
C TYR A 101 8.07 -14.94 1.33
N ALA A 102 7.76 -13.95 0.49
CA ALA A 102 6.79 -14.10 -0.58
C ALA A 102 7.19 -15.22 -1.57
N GLN A 103 8.45 -15.23 -2.04
CA GLN A 103 8.93 -16.30 -2.92
C GLN A 103 8.85 -17.68 -2.25
N THR A 104 9.27 -17.78 -0.98
CA THR A 104 9.24 -19.06 -0.25
C THR A 104 7.80 -19.58 -0.04
N LEU A 105 6.84 -18.69 0.17
CA LEU A 105 5.43 -19.06 0.28
C LEU A 105 4.86 -19.43 -1.09
N ALA A 106 5.30 -18.77 -2.17
CA ALA A 106 4.90 -19.14 -3.52
C ALA A 106 5.43 -20.53 -3.91
N GLU A 107 6.63 -20.92 -3.51
CA GLU A 107 7.15 -22.27 -3.67
C GLU A 107 6.29 -23.35 -2.98
N ARG A 108 5.48 -22.96 -2.00
CA ARG A 108 4.55 -23.81 -1.25
C ARG A 108 3.11 -23.76 -1.77
N GLY A 109 2.88 -23.10 -2.91
CA GLY A 109 1.60 -23.12 -3.61
C GLY A 109 0.69 -21.91 -3.37
N PHE A 110 1.13 -20.86 -2.70
CA PHE A 110 0.39 -19.61 -2.57
C PHE A 110 0.70 -18.66 -3.73
N LEU A 111 -0.26 -17.88 -4.19
CA LEU A 111 0.04 -16.67 -4.95
C LEU A 111 0.42 -15.59 -3.95
N THR A 112 1.57 -14.94 -4.13
CA THR A 112 2.02 -13.96 -3.15
C THR A 112 2.44 -12.65 -3.80
N ILE A 113 2.28 -11.56 -3.05
CA ILE A 113 2.89 -10.27 -3.39
C ILE A 113 3.75 -9.79 -2.22
N ALA A 114 4.94 -9.25 -2.53
CA ALA A 114 5.72 -8.45 -1.61
C ALA A 114 5.67 -7.00 -2.09
N PHE A 115 5.19 -6.08 -1.26
CA PHE A 115 5.05 -4.68 -1.67
C PHE A 115 5.92 -3.75 -0.84
N ASP A 116 6.40 -2.69 -1.49
CA ASP A 116 6.96 -1.54 -0.79
C ASP A 116 5.81 -0.72 -0.20
N PRO A 117 5.87 -0.36 1.08
CA PRO A 117 4.89 0.56 1.64
C PRO A 117 4.93 1.93 0.96
N SER A 118 3.86 2.70 1.10
CA SER A 118 3.85 4.12 0.72
C SER A 118 5.08 4.84 1.24
N TYR A 119 5.69 5.68 0.42
CA TYR A 119 6.90 6.49 0.70
C TYR A 119 8.23 5.72 0.73
N TYR A 120 8.23 4.40 0.51
CA TYR A 120 9.43 3.54 0.54
C TYR A 120 9.70 2.87 -0.81
N GLY A 121 10.94 2.46 -1.01
CA GLY A 121 11.37 1.69 -2.18
C GLY A 121 10.96 2.31 -3.50
N GLU A 122 10.39 1.50 -4.39
CA GLU A 122 9.83 1.92 -5.67
C GLU A 122 8.40 2.47 -5.57
N SER A 123 7.72 2.36 -4.41
CA SER A 123 6.40 2.96 -4.20
C SER A 123 6.45 4.48 -4.19
N GLY A 124 5.35 5.10 -4.60
CA GLY A 124 5.20 6.56 -4.66
C GLY A 124 5.01 7.21 -3.29
N GLY A 125 4.66 8.49 -3.35
CA GLY A 125 4.39 9.35 -2.21
C GLY A 125 5.55 10.25 -1.79
N THR A 126 5.18 11.44 -1.29
CA THR A 126 6.09 12.46 -0.77
C THR A 126 5.57 13.00 0.56
N PRO A 127 6.45 13.32 1.55
CA PRO A 127 7.91 13.13 1.53
C PRO A 127 8.31 11.66 1.59
N ARG A 128 9.55 11.34 1.16
CA ARG A 128 10.05 9.95 1.24
C ARG A 128 10.38 9.56 2.68
N TYR A 129 10.37 8.25 2.96
CA TYR A 129 10.72 7.65 4.25
C TYR A 129 9.79 8.08 5.40
N LEU A 130 8.54 8.39 5.07
CA LEU A 130 7.49 8.66 6.05
C LEU A 130 6.77 7.35 6.42
N THR A 131 6.52 7.16 7.71
CA THR A 131 5.62 6.09 8.17
C THR A 131 4.41 6.71 8.85
N SER A 132 3.23 6.43 8.33
CA SER A 132 1.95 6.77 8.94
C SER A 132 1.22 5.48 9.27
N PRO A 133 0.82 5.24 10.53
CA PRO A 133 0.07 4.04 10.91
C PRO A 133 -1.19 3.84 10.08
N GLU A 134 -1.91 4.92 9.77
CA GLU A 134 -3.13 4.90 8.97
C GLU A 134 -2.85 4.48 7.53
N ILE A 135 -1.85 5.11 6.88
CA ILE A 135 -1.50 4.82 5.49
C ILE A 135 -0.87 3.43 5.37
N SER A 136 0.02 3.05 6.30
CA SER A 136 0.66 1.73 6.28
C SER A 136 -0.34 0.58 6.54
N THR A 137 -1.39 0.83 7.32
CA THR A 137 -2.52 -0.09 7.48
C THR A 137 -3.33 -0.20 6.18
N GLU A 138 -3.61 0.94 5.54
CA GLU A 138 -4.33 1.01 4.28
C GLU A 138 -3.57 0.32 3.13
N ASP A 139 -2.24 0.39 3.11
CA ASP A 139 -1.43 -0.27 2.09
C ASP A 139 -1.67 -1.80 2.07
N PHE A 140 -1.91 -2.43 3.23
CA PHE A 140 -2.35 -3.83 3.30
C PHE A 140 -3.74 -4.03 2.71
N SER A 141 -4.70 -3.16 3.01
CA SER A 141 -6.06 -3.24 2.44
C SER A 141 -6.04 -3.05 0.93
N ALA A 142 -5.23 -2.12 0.41
CA ALA A 142 -5.02 -1.93 -1.03
C ALA A 142 -4.38 -3.17 -1.70
N ALA A 143 -3.45 -3.83 -1.01
CA ALA A 143 -2.89 -5.10 -1.47
C ALA A 143 -3.95 -6.21 -1.54
N VAL A 144 -4.87 -6.25 -0.57
CA VAL A 144 -6.02 -7.17 -0.57
C VAL A 144 -7.01 -6.83 -1.69
N ASP A 145 -7.27 -5.55 -1.97
CA ASP A 145 -8.07 -5.10 -3.13
C ASP A 145 -7.49 -5.64 -4.43
N TYR A 146 -6.18 -5.46 -4.63
CA TYR A 146 -5.50 -5.99 -5.80
C TYR A 146 -5.64 -7.52 -5.91
N LEU A 147 -5.37 -8.26 -4.83
CA LEU A 147 -5.48 -9.72 -4.83
C LEU A 147 -6.92 -10.19 -5.11
N THR A 148 -7.92 -9.52 -4.52
CA THR A 148 -9.34 -9.84 -4.72
C THR A 148 -9.79 -9.63 -6.17
N SER A 149 -9.22 -8.64 -6.88
CA SER A 149 -9.55 -8.34 -8.28
C SER A 149 -9.02 -9.35 -9.28
N ARG A 150 -8.12 -10.24 -8.87
CA ARG A 150 -7.48 -11.22 -9.77
C ARG A 150 -8.35 -12.46 -10.00
N ALA A 151 -8.43 -12.87 -11.24
CA ALA A 151 -9.20 -14.07 -11.63
C ALA A 151 -8.57 -15.39 -11.14
N ASP A 152 -7.24 -15.41 -10.87
CA ASP A 152 -6.49 -16.58 -10.42
C ASP A 152 -6.34 -16.65 -8.88
N VAL A 153 -6.98 -15.74 -8.13
CA VAL A 153 -7.03 -15.74 -6.66
C VAL A 153 -8.41 -16.18 -6.17
N ASP A 154 -8.42 -16.98 -5.11
CA ASP A 154 -9.63 -17.29 -4.35
C ASP A 154 -9.85 -16.18 -3.29
N PRO A 155 -10.88 -15.32 -3.45
CA PRO A 155 -11.11 -14.20 -2.55
C PRO A 155 -11.47 -14.63 -1.12
N GLU A 156 -11.90 -15.88 -0.92
CA GLU A 156 -12.18 -16.42 0.41
C GLU A 156 -10.93 -16.99 1.10
N ARG A 157 -9.76 -16.89 0.45
CA ARG A 157 -8.50 -17.45 0.96
C ARG A 157 -7.35 -16.45 0.82
N ILE A 158 -7.58 -15.21 1.26
CA ILE A 158 -6.57 -14.16 1.27
C ILE A 158 -6.03 -13.97 2.70
N GLY A 159 -4.72 -14.01 2.83
CA GLY A 159 -4.01 -13.71 4.07
C GLY A 159 -3.00 -12.58 3.90
N ILE A 160 -2.51 -12.09 5.03
CA ILE A 160 -1.43 -11.11 5.07
C ILE A 160 -0.32 -11.52 6.02
N LEU A 161 0.90 -11.09 5.73
CA LEU A 161 2.08 -11.30 6.58
C LEU A 161 2.79 -9.98 6.78
N GLY A 162 2.85 -9.52 8.04
CA GLY A 162 3.57 -8.32 8.44
C GLY A 162 4.84 -8.67 9.22
N ILE A 163 5.98 -8.06 8.85
CA ILE A 163 7.27 -8.34 9.45
C ILE A 163 7.71 -7.14 10.27
N CYS A 164 8.17 -7.35 11.52
CA CYS A 164 8.69 -6.34 12.42
C CYS A 164 7.63 -5.23 12.67
N GLY A 165 7.91 -3.97 12.44
CA GLY A 165 6.95 -2.86 12.60
C GLY A 165 5.67 -3.03 11.77
N TRP A 166 5.76 -3.64 10.58
CA TRP A 166 4.58 -3.91 9.75
C TRP A 166 3.68 -5.02 10.28
N GLY A 167 4.15 -5.82 11.26
CA GLY A 167 3.30 -6.78 11.96
C GLY A 167 2.13 -6.12 12.68
N GLY A 168 2.36 -4.98 13.34
CA GLY A 168 1.31 -4.19 13.99
C GLY A 168 0.29 -3.62 12.99
N PHE A 169 0.77 -3.08 11.86
CA PHE A 169 -0.11 -2.55 10.81
C PHE A 169 -0.92 -3.67 10.12
N ALA A 170 -0.33 -4.85 9.93
CA ALA A 170 -1.06 -6.02 9.43
C ALA A 170 -2.19 -6.44 10.38
N LEU A 171 -1.95 -6.49 11.70
CA LEU A 171 -3.02 -6.78 12.67
C LEU A 171 -4.12 -5.73 12.63
N ASN A 172 -3.77 -4.45 12.52
CA ASN A 172 -4.75 -3.37 12.42
C ASN A 172 -5.56 -3.48 11.12
N ALA A 173 -4.94 -3.81 9.99
CA ALA A 173 -5.64 -4.07 8.74
C ALA A 173 -6.61 -5.24 8.87
N ALA A 174 -6.18 -6.36 9.46
CA ALA A 174 -7.03 -7.53 9.66
C ALA A 174 -8.23 -7.26 10.58
N ALA A 175 -8.07 -6.38 11.56
CA ALA A 175 -9.17 -5.98 12.46
C ALA A 175 -10.24 -5.15 11.73
N ASN A 176 -9.90 -4.49 10.63
CA ASN A 176 -10.78 -3.58 9.91
C ASN A 176 -11.24 -4.12 8.54
N ASP A 177 -10.60 -5.15 8.00
CA ASP A 177 -10.91 -5.71 6.68
C ASP A 177 -11.31 -7.19 6.78
N PRO A 178 -12.60 -7.54 6.70
CA PRO A 178 -13.10 -8.91 6.86
C PRO A 178 -12.70 -9.84 5.70
N ARG A 179 -12.14 -9.32 4.62
CA ARG A 179 -11.61 -10.12 3.50
C ARG A 179 -10.28 -10.80 3.86
N ILE A 180 -9.60 -10.31 4.89
CA ILE A 180 -8.39 -10.92 5.41
C ILE A 180 -8.75 -12.11 6.28
N LYS A 181 -8.52 -13.32 5.77
CA LYS A 181 -8.91 -14.58 6.44
C LYS A 181 -7.82 -15.14 7.36
N ALA A 182 -6.58 -14.72 7.17
CA ALA A 182 -5.46 -15.15 8.01
C ALA A 182 -4.42 -14.02 8.11
N THR A 183 -3.87 -13.85 9.30
CA THR A 183 -2.81 -12.86 9.54
C THR A 183 -1.64 -13.53 10.27
N VAL A 184 -0.44 -13.33 9.74
CA VAL A 184 0.79 -13.77 10.38
C VAL A 184 1.65 -12.54 10.68
N THR A 185 2.21 -12.50 11.88
CA THR A 185 3.18 -11.49 12.27
C THR A 185 4.51 -12.17 12.61
N SER A 186 5.60 -11.66 12.08
CA SER A 186 6.94 -12.15 12.37
C SER A 186 7.72 -11.06 13.11
N THR A 187 8.25 -11.37 14.31
CA THR A 187 9.04 -10.41 15.12
C THR A 187 8.37 -9.05 15.30
N MET A 188 7.07 -9.05 15.58
CA MET A 188 6.24 -7.85 15.64
C MET A 188 6.65 -6.89 16.74
N TYR A 189 6.59 -5.59 16.44
CA TYR A 189 6.65 -4.51 17.42
C TYR A 189 5.29 -3.82 17.55
N ASP A 190 4.97 -3.41 18.77
CA ASP A 190 3.91 -2.43 19.00
C ASP A 190 4.46 -1.03 18.75
N MET A 191 4.24 -0.54 17.53
CA MET A 191 4.77 0.76 17.09
C MET A 191 4.20 1.94 17.88
N SER A 192 3.08 1.76 18.60
CA SER A 192 2.51 2.81 19.45
C SER A 192 3.26 3.00 20.76
N ARG A 193 4.09 2.02 21.16
CA ARG A 193 4.87 2.02 22.41
C ARG A 193 6.36 2.30 22.22
N VAL A 194 6.82 2.43 20.98
CA VAL A 194 8.25 2.60 20.67
C VAL A 194 8.64 4.09 20.60
N ASN A 195 7.67 5.00 20.65
CA ASN A 195 7.88 6.46 20.64
C ASN A 195 7.80 7.04 22.04
#